data_5a008948e0dfebe393be5f25711f37a0
#
_entry.id   5a008948e0dfebe393be5f25711f37a0
#
_cell.length_a   1.000
_cell.length_b   1.000
_cell.length_c   1.000
_cell.angle_alpha   90.00
_cell.angle_beta   90.00
_cell.angle_gamma   90.00
#
_symmetry.space_group_name_H-M   'P 1'
#
loop_
_entity.id
_entity.type
_entity.pdbx_description
1 polymer ?
#
loop_
_entity_poly.entity_id
_entity_poly.type
_entity_poly.pdbx_seq_one_letter_code
_entity_poly.pdbx_strand_id
1 'polypeptide(L)'
;MYPNKMSLNKARALYQQGKNLEPDFDDFIAGLMMYSEMEFYYNHINYGVIRYGSGQVEFFQDQVPGSLQRYADIEDFKNHAHIDGKLLKDIWKEVAKADYMQG
;
A
#
# COMPACT_ATOMS: atom_id res chain seq x y z
N MET A 1 -2.16 -11.41 -16.94
CA MET A 1 -2.47 -9.97 -17.04
C MET A 1 -2.69 -9.40 -15.64
N TYR A 2 -2.09 -8.28 -15.41
CA TYR A 2 -2.22 -7.63 -14.10
C TYR A 2 -3.44 -6.71 -14.11
N PRO A 3 -4.15 -6.63 -12.98
CA PRO A 3 -5.15 -5.58 -12.84
C PRO A 3 -4.50 -4.20 -12.92
N ASN A 4 -5.29 -3.19 -13.17
CA ASN A 4 -4.77 -1.84 -13.22
C ASN A 4 -4.19 -1.44 -11.87
N LYS A 5 -3.14 -0.64 -11.93
CA LYS A 5 -2.54 -0.08 -10.74
C LYS A 5 -3.56 0.83 -10.04
N MET A 6 -3.57 0.76 -8.72
CA MET A 6 -4.54 1.49 -7.93
C MET A 6 -3.82 2.39 -6.93
N SER A 7 -4.12 3.68 -6.93
CA SER A 7 -3.61 4.57 -5.91
C SER A 7 -4.41 4.42 -4.62
N LEU A 8 -3.81 4.80 -3.50
CA LEU A 8 -4.50 4.74 -2.23
C LEU A 8 -5.74 5.63 -2.22
N ASN A 9 -5.68 6.81 -2.84
CA ASN A 9 -6.84 7.70 -2.94
C ASN A 9 -7.99 7.04 -3.68
N LYS A 10 -7.69 6.38 -4.79
CA LYS A 10 -8.71 5.70 -5.57
C LYS A 10 -9.28 4.51 -4.81
N ALA A 11 -8.42 3.75 -4.15
CA ALA A 11 -8.86 2.63 -3.33
C ALA A 11 -9.76 3.11 -2.19
N ARG A 12 -9.37 4.22 -1.56
CA ARG A 12 -10.17 4.83 -0.49
C ARG A 12 -11.56 5.18 -1.01
N ALA A 13 -11.66 5.80 -2.18
CA ALA A 13 -12.94 6.17 -2.74
C ALA A 13 -13.84 4.96 -2.97
N LEU A 14 -13.26 3.84 -3.40
CA LEU A 14 -14.02 2.62 -3.62
C LEU A 14 -14.47 1.97 -2.32
N TYR A 15 -13.61 1.94 -1.32
CA TYR A 15 -13.92 1.28 -0.05
C TYR A 15 -14.77 2.10 0.88
N GLN A 16 -14.70 3.42 0.76
CA GLN A 16 -15.36 4.33 1.69
C GLN A 16 -16.59 4.99 1.12
N GLN A 17 -17.19 4.41 0.11
CA GLN A 17 -18.47 4.95 -0.37
C GLN A 17 -19.47 4.95 0.77
N GLY A 18 -19.91 6.15 1.16
CA GLY A 18 -20.83 6.32 2.26
C GLY A 18 -20.20 6.32 3.64
N LYS A 19 -18.89 6.22 3.72
CA LYS A 19 -18.17 6.32 4.97
C LYS A 19 -17.32 7.58 4.98
N ASN A 20 -17.13 8.15 6.15
CA ASN A 20 -16.30 9.34 6.31
C ASN A 20 -15.00 9.05 7.06
N LEU A 21 -14.52 7.83 6.96
CA LEU A 21 -13.33 7.41 7.67
C LEU A 21 -12.19 7.16 6.71
N GLU A 22 -10.98 7.50 7.14
CA GLU A 22 -9.79 7.14 6.40
C GLU A 22 -9.62 5.62 6.42
N PRO A 23 -9.13 5.01 5.33
CA PRO A 23 -8.90 3.57 5.33
C PRO A 23 -7.82 3.22 6.36
N ASP A 24 -8.04 2.17 7.12
CA ASP A 24 -7.01 1.66 8.00
C ASP A 24 -6.09 0.73 7.19
N PHE A 25 -5.09 0.17 7.85
CA PHE A 25 -4.15 -0.68 7.16
C PHE A 25 -4.80 -1.96 6.63
N ASP A 26 -5.80 -2.48 7.35
CA ASP A 26 -6.52 -3.67 6.89
C ASP A 26 -7.32 -3.38 5.60
N ASP A 27 -7.84 -2.18 5.45
CA ASP A 27 -8.50 -1.77 4.22
C ASP A 27 -7.51 -1.74 3.05
N PHE A 28 -6.31 -1.25 3.29
CA PHE A 28 -5.26 -1.27 2.27
C PHE A 28 -4.91 -2.70 1.88
N ILE A 29 -4.77 -3.58 2.85
CA ILE A 29 -4.47 -4.99 2.61
C ILE A 29 -5.59 -5.63 1.78
N ALA A 30 -6.85 -5.36 2.13
CA ALA A 30 -7.99 -5.86 1.35
C ALA A 30 -7.94 -5.36 -0.09
N GLY A 31 -7.55 -4.11 -0.29
CA GLY A 31 -7.38 -3.56 -1.62
C GLY A 31 -6.29 -4.25 -2.40
N LEU A 32 -5.19 -4.56 -1.75
CA LEU A 32 -4.09 -5.28 -2.39
C LEU A 32 -4.53 -6.68 -2.83
N MET A 33 -5.36 -7.35 -2.02
CA MET A 33 -5.91 -8.64 -2.38
C MET A 33 -6.85 -8.56 -3.58
N MET A 34 -7.56 -7.45 -3.70
CA MET A 34 -8.52 -7.27 -4.80
C MET A 34 -7.85 -6.85 -6.09
N TYR A 35 -6.89 -5.93 -6.01
CA TYR A 35 -6.33 -5.28 -7.20
C TYR A 35 -4.93 -5.75 -7.57
N SER A 36 -4.26 -6.46 -6.68
CA SER A 36 -2.91 -7.00 -6.89
C SER A 36 -1.82 -5.96 -7.02
N GLU A 37 -2.16 -4.71 -7.23
CA GLU A 37 -1.19 -3.63 -7.39
C GLU A 37 -1.76 -2.36 -6.81
N MET A 38 -1.02 -1.77 -5.87
CA MET A 38 -1.43 -0.57 -5.16
C MET A 38 -0.27 0.40 -5.10
N GLU A 39 -0.56 1.69 -4.96
CA GLU A 39 0.46 2.69 -4.70
C GLU A 39 -0.03 3.71 -3.69
N PHE A 40 0.92 4.34 -3.00
CA PHE A 40 0.62 5.41 -2.06
C PHE A 40 1.81 6.35 -1.97
N TYR A 41 1.55 7.52 -1.41
CA TYR A 41 2.59 8.50 -1.15
C TYR A 41 2.80 8.63 0.35
N TYR A 42 4.06 8.77 0.72
CA TYR A 42 4.43 9.04 2.11
C TYR A 42 5.67 9.94 2.07
N ASN A 43 5.62 11.08 2.74
CA ASN A 43 6.69 12.10 2.70
C ASN A 43 7.06 12.47 1.27
N HIS A 44 6.05 12.65 0.42
CA HIS A 44 6.21 13.03 -1.00
C HIS A 44 6.93 11.99 -1.84
N ILE A 45 7.07 10.77 -1.34
CA ILE A 45 7.69 9.66 -2.06
C ILE A 45 6.62 8.66 -2.46
N ASN A 46 6.64 8.25 -3.71
CA ASN A 46 5.69 7.27 -4.22
C ASN A 46 6.20 5.85 -3.96
N TYR A 47 5.36 5.04 -3.35
CA TYR A 47 5.65 3.62 -3.07
C TYR A 47 4.68 2.75 -3.81
N GLY A 48 5.17 1.59 -4.26
CA GLY A 48 4.35 0.61 -4.93
C GLY A 48 4.36 -0.73 -4.21
N VAL A 49 3.25 -1.44 -4.30
CA VAL A 49 3.11 -2.78 -3.74
C VAL A 49 2.48 -3.66 -4.81
N ILE A 50 3.10 -4.80 -5.08
CA ILE A 50 2.59 -5.76 -6.05
C ILE A 50 2.43 -7.11 -5.38
N ARG A 51 1.26 -7.71 -5.54
CA ARG A 51 0.99 -9.08 -5.10
C ARG A 51 0.90 -9.97 -6.34
N TYR A 52 1.73 -10.99 -6.37
CA TYR A 52 1.77 -11.93 -7.50
C TYR A 52 0.79 -13.08 -7.28
N GLY A 53 0.48 -13.77 -8.37
CA GLY A 53 -0.40 -14.94 -8.29
C GLY A 53 0.10 -16.04 -7.37
N SER A 54 1.41 -16.12 -7.13
CA SER A 54 2.01 -17.05 -6.20
C SER A 54 1.75 -16.69 -4.74
N GLY A 55 1.27 -15.48 -4.48
CA GLY A 55 1.10 -14.95 -3.13
C GLY A 55 2.22 -14.04 -2.68
N GLN A 56 3.35 -14.08 -3.36
CA GLN A 56 4.50 -13.25 -3.01
C GLN A 56 4.15 -11.77 -3.17
N VAL A 57 4.69 -10.94 -2.29
CA VAL A 57 4.45 -9.49 -2.31
C VAL A 57 5.78 -8.76 -2.45
N GLU A 58 5.81 -7.75 -3.31
CA GLU A 58 6.95 -6.86 -3.45
C GLU A 58 6.53 -5.45 -3.09
N PHE A 59 7.39 -4.78 -2.32
CA PHE A 59 7.18 -3.41 -1.86
C PHE A 59 8.42 -2.60 -2.22
N PHE A 60 8.23 -1.46 -2.86
CA PHE A 60 9.36 -0.68 -3.36
C PHE A 60 9.03 0.80 -3.41
N GLN A 61 10.09 1.59 -3.41
CA GLN A 61 10.01 3.01 -3.68
C GLN A 61 10.10 3.19 -5.20
N ASP A 62 9.14 3.90 -5.77
CA ASP A 62 9.06 4.04 -7.22
C ASP A 62 10.35 4.65 -7.79
N GLN A 63 10.86 4.05 -8.86
CA GLN A 63 12.06 4.49 -9.57
C GLN A 63 13.33 4.47 -8.73
N VAL A 64 13.36 3.74 -7.64
CA VAL A 64 14.57 3.61 -6.83
C VAL A 64 14.99 2.15 -6.82
N PRO A 65 15.93 1.75 -7.69
CA PRO A 65 16.47 0.39 -7.65
C PRO A 65 17.13 0.16 -6.30
N GLY A 66 17.00 -1.01 -5.75
CA GLY A 66 17.58 -1.31 -4.46
C GLY A 66 16.66 -1.05 -3.28
N SER A 67 15.52 -0.41 -3.52
CA SER A 67 14.53 -0.22 -2.45
C SER A 67 13.61 -1.43 -2.29
N LEU A 68 13.71 -2.40 -3.16
CA LEU A 68 12.78 -3.53 -3.22
C LEU A 68 12.85 -4.40 -1.97
N GLN A 69 11.69 -4.63 -1.39
CA GLN A 69 11.49 -5.56 -0.28
C GLN A 69 10.58 -6.67 -0.78
N ARG A 70 10.94 -7.92 -0.50
CA ARG A 70 10.16 -9.07 -0.90
C ARG A 70 9.63 -9.82 0.31
N TYR A 71 8.39 -10.22 0.23
CA TYR A 71 7.72 -10.92 1.31
C TYR A 71 7.05 -12.18 0.77
N ALA A 72 7.03 -13.22 1.59
CA ALA A 72 6.53 -14.53 1.17
C ALA A 72 5.04 -14.48 0.84
N ASP A 73 4.29 -13.67 1.58
CA ASP A 73 2.85 -13.55 1.42
C ASP A 73 2.37 -12.24 2.03
N ILE A 74 1.05 -12.02 2.01
CA ILE A 74 0.45 -10.80 2.53
C ILE A 74 0.66 -10.67 4.04
N GLU A 75 0.59 -11.77 4.79
CA GLU A 75 0.82 -11.73 6.23
C GLU A 75 2.24 -11.27 6.55
N ASP A 76 3.21 -11.80 5.81
CA ASP A 76 4.60 -11.41 5.97
C ASP A 76 4.78 -9.92 5.66
N PHE A 77 4.22 -9.46 4.56
CA PHE A 77 4.25 -8.05 4.19
C PHE A 77 3.60 -7.18 5.27
N LYS A 78 2.43 -7.56 5.72
CA LYS A 78 1.66 -6.81 6.71
C LYS A 78 2.46 -6.57 7.99
N ASN A 79 3.22 -7.56 8.40
CA ASN A 79 3.92 -7.52 9.67
C ASN A 79 5.35 -6.97 9.58
N HIS A 80 5.96 -6.97 8.41
CA HIS A 80 7.39 -6.68 8.29
C HIS A 80 7.73 -5.56 7.31
N ALA A 81 6.81 -5.12 6.46
CA ALA A 81 7.10 -4.02 5.54
C ALA A 81 7.48 -2.77 6.34
N HIS A 82 8.50 -2.05 5.86
CA HIS A 82 9.03 -0.92 6.63
C HIS A 82 9.50 0.20 5.70
N ILE A 83 9.50 1.40 6.24
CA ILE A 83 10.05 2.60 5.61
C ILE A 83 10.93 3.28 6.65
N ASP A 84 12.20 3.50 6.31
CA ASP A 84 13.17 4.15 7.20
C ASP A 84 13.24 3.50 8.58
N GLY A 85 13.17 2.17 8.60
CA GLY A 85 13.29 1.41 9.84
C GLY A 85 12.02 1.36 10.68
N LYS A 86 10.93 1.95 10.21
CA LYS A 86 9.65 1.93 10.92
C LYS A 86 8.69 0.99 10.19
N LEU A 87 7.97 0.18 10.96
CA LEU A 87 7.01 -0.74 10.34
C LEU A 87 5.87 0.03 9.69
N LEU A 88 5.50 -0.39 8.49
CA LEU A 88 4.44 0.27 7.73
C LEU A 88 3.14 0.28 8.52
N LYS A 89 2.80 -0.81 9.19
CA LYS A 89 1.59 -0.88 10.01
C LYS A 89 1.57 0.16 11.13
N ASP A 90 2.74 0.53 11.64
CA ASP A 90 2.84 1.49 12.74
C ASP A 90 2.73 2.94 12.26
N ILE A 91 3.13 3.21 11.01
CA ILE A 91 3.08 4.57 10.47
C ILE A 91 1.90 4.79 9.54
N TRP A 92 1.01 3.81 9.43
CA TRP A 92 -0.07 3.87 8.45
C TRP A 92 -0.98 5.08 8.62
N LYS A 93 -1.21 5.54 9.82
CA LYS A 93 -2.03 6.73 10.05
C LYS A 93 -1.44 7.95 9.35
N GLU A 94 -0.12 8.06 9.37
CA GLU A 94 0.56 9.17 8.69
C GLU A 94 0.49 9.03 7.18
N VAL A 95 0.62 7.80 6.68
CA VAL A 95 0.47 7.50 5.25
C VAL A 95 -0.92 7.90 4.77
N ALA A 96 -1.94 7.40 5.45
CA ALA A 96 -3.32 7.65 5.06
C ALA A 96 -3.64 9.14 5.11
N LYS A 97 -3.15 9.84 6.12
CA LYS A 97 -3.38 11.27 6.27
C LYS A 97 -2.68 12.05 5.14
N ALA A 98 -1.44 11.71 4.84
CA ALA A 98 -0.68 12.39 3.80
C ALA A 98 -1.36 12.21 2.45
N ASP A 99 -1.78 10.99 2.13
CA ASP A 99 -2.46 10.70 0.87
C ASP A 99 -3.80 11.44 0.78
N TYR A 100 -4.53 11.48 1.89
CA TYR A 100 -5.80 12.20 1.96
C TYR A 100 -5.61 13.69 1.66
N MET A 101 -4.57 14.28 2.20
CA MET A 101 -4.32 15.70 1.99
C MET A 101 -3.85 16.01 0.58
N GLN A 102 -3.30 15.06 -0.13
CA GLN A 102 -2.88 15.23 -1.52
C GLN A 102 -4.04 15.00 -2.49
N GLY A 103 -5.01 14.26 -2.06
CA GLY A 103 -6.16 13.93 -2.88
C GLY A 103 -7.10 15.07 -3.02
#